data_13ca7fad913589831a925993bf33eaf2
#
_entry.id   13ca7fad913589831a925993bf33eaf2
#
_cell.length_a   1.000
_cell.length_b   1.000
_cell.length_c   1.000
_cell.angle_alpha   90.00
_cell.angle_beta   90.00
_cell.angle_gamma   90.00
#
_symmetry.space_group_name_H-M   'P 1'
#
loop_
_entity.id
_entity.type
_entity.pdbx_description
1 polymer ?
#
loop_
_entity_poly.entity_id
_entity_poly.type
_entity_poly.pdbx_seq_one_letter_code
_entity_poly.pdbx_strand_id
1 'polypeptide(L)' 'MIIKASAALRNDYSSISNLAKTTKEPIYITKNGEGDGVFMSIDAFEEREQMLELRAKVMQAEEERLKGALS' A
#
# COMPACT_ATOMS: atom_id res chain seq x y z
N MET A 1 2.26 4.18 11.80
CA MET A 1 2.98 3.05 11.16
C MET A 1 2.89 1.84 12.07
N ILE A 2 2.47 0.71 11.54
CA ILE A 2 2.35 -0.53 12.29
C ILE A 2 3.49 -1.46 11.88
N ILE A 3 4.21 -1.97 12.86
CA ILE A 3 5.35 -2.87 12.62
C ILE A 3 5.13 -4.14 13.45
N LYS A 4 5.20 -5.29 12.81
CA LYS A 4 5.06 -6.60 13.47
C LYS A 4 6.18 -7.54 13.00
N ALA A 5 6.60 -8.42 13.88
CA ALA A 5 7.60 -9.44 13.53
C ALA A 5 6.96 -10.54 12.69
N SER A 6 7.76 -11.18 11.85
CA SER A 6 7.29 -12.31 11.03
C SER A 6 6.74 -13.47 11.87
N ALA A 7 7.30 -13.67 13.07
CA ALA A 7 6.80 -14.68 14.00
C ALA A 7 5.36 -14.39 14.45
N ALA A 8 5.03 -13.11 14.67
CA ALA A 8 3.67 -12.72 15.03
C ALA A 8 2.69 -13.02 13.89
N LEU A 9 3.07 -12.77 12.66
CA LEU A 9 2.23 -13.09 11.49
C LEU A 9 2.01 -14.60 11.37
N ARG A 10 3.05 -15.38 11.57
CA ARG A 10 2.97 -16.83 11.47
C ARG A 10 2.13 -17.45 12.60
N ASN A 11 2.30 -16.95 13.84
CA ASN A 11 1.66 -17.53 15.01
C ASN A 11 0.25 -16.99 15.23
N ASP A 12 -0.06 -15.79 14.78
CA ASP A 12 -1.34 -15.14 15.01
C ASP A 12 -1.82 -14.38 13.77
N TYR A 13 -1.94 -15.11 12.68
CA TYR A 13 -2.37 -14.55 11.40
C TYR A 13 -3.71 -13.82 11.49
N SER A 14 -4.67 -14.41 12.23
CA SER A 14 -6.02 -13.84 12.35
C SER A 14 -6.01 -12.45 12.97
N SER A 15 -5.23 -12.23 14.01
CA SER A 15 -5.10 -10.91 14.65
C SER A 15 -4.48 -9.90 13.70
N ILE A 16 -3.43 -10.28 12.99
CA ILE A 16 -2.76 -9.41 12.04
C ILE A 16 -3.71 -9.06 10.89
N SER A 17 -4.43 -10.05 10.38
CA SER A 17 -5.42 -9.84 9.30
C SER A 17 -6.53 -8.89 9.75
N ASN A 18 -7.07 -9.09 10.95
CA ASN A 18 -8.12 -8.21 11.49
C ASN A 18 -7.61 -6.79 11.71
N LEU A 19 -6.39 -6.65 12.21
CA LEU A 19 -5.77 -5.34 12.39
C LEU A 19 -5.62 -4.60 11.06
N ALA A 20 -5.16 -5.30 10.02
CA ALA A 20 -5.02 -4.72 8.69
C ALA A 20 -6.38 -4.27 8.13
N LYS A 21 -7.43 -5.07 8.30
CA LYS A 21 -8.78 -4.75 7.83
C LYS A 21 -9.39 -3.58 8.58
N THR A 22 -9.16 -3.52 9.90
CA THR A 22 -9.74 -2.48 10.74
C THR A 22 -9.08 -1.12 10.50
N THR A 23 -7.76 -1.09 10.42
CA THR A 23 -6.99 0.15 10.29
C THR A 23 -6.87 0.62 8.84
N LYS A 24 -6.98 -0.29 7.88
CA LYS A 24 -6.73 -0.06 6.45
C LYS A 24 -5.32 0.48 6.18
N GLU A 25 -4.41 0.26 7.12
CA GLU A 25 -3.03 0.67 7.00
C GLU A 25 -2.13 -0.51 6.68
N PRO A 26 -1.01 -0.30 5.97
CA PRO A 26 -0.04 -1.36 5.77
C PRO A 26 0.66 -1.72 7.09
N ILE A 27 0.88 -3.01 7.27
CA ILE A 27 1.62 -3.54 8.43
C ILE A 27 2.98 -3.99 7.93
N TYR A 28 4.03 -3.37 8.43
CA TYR A 28 5.40 -3.72 8.04
C TYR A 28 5.82 -4.96 8.80
N ILE A 29 6.22 -5.98 8.07
CA ILE A 29 6.67 -7.26 8.64
C ILE A 29 8.18 -7.27 8.65
N THR A 30 8.76 -7.53 9.82
CA THR A 30 10.20 -7.58 9.98
C THR A 30 10.66 -9.00 10.30
N LYS A 31 11.88 -9.31 9.90
CA LYS A 31 12.54 -10.56 10.23
C LYS A 31 13.97 -10.25 10.64
N ASN A 32 14.35 -10.69 11.86
CA ASN A 32 15.68 -10.41 12.42
C ASN A 32 16.01 -8.91 12.43
N GLY A 33 15.01 -8.07 12.72
CA GLY A 33 15.18 -6.63 12.80
C GLY A 33 15.19 -5.91 11.46
N GLU A 34 15.05 -6.62 10.35
CA GLU A 34 15.05 -6.04 9.01
C GLU A 34 13.67 -6.12 8.36
N GLY A 35 13.37 -5.18 7.49
CA GLY A 35 12.12 -5.21 6.73
C GLY A 35 12.08 -6.41 5.79
N ASP A 36 11.05 -7.24 5.93
CA ASP A 36 10.88 -8.45 5.12
C ASP A 36 9.74 -8.29 4.13
N GLY A 37 8.70 -7.57 4.51
CA GLY A 37 7.56 -7.38 3.62
C GLY A 37 6.50 -6.48 4.23
N VAL A 38 5.39 -6.39 3.54
CA VAL A 38 4.24 -5.58 3.96
C VAL A 38 2.98 -6.44 3.86
N PHE A 39 2.17 -6.40 4.90
CA PHE A 39 0.86 -7.05 4.92
C PHE A 39 -0.23 -5.98 4.94
N MET A 40 -1.20 -6.08 4.07
CA MET A 40 -2.33 -5.15 4.07
C MET A 40 -3.58 -5.86 3.57
N SER A 41 -4.75 -5.31 3.90
CA SER A 41 -6.00 -5.88 3.42
C SER A 41 -6.12 -5.69 1.90
N ILE A 42 -6.87 -6.57 1.25
CA ILE A 42 -7.14 -6.47 -0.19
C ILE A 42 -7.82 -5.15 -0.51
N ASP A 43 -8.77 -4.72 0.32
CA ASP A 43 -9.49 -3.46 0.10
C ASP A 43 -8.55 -2.26 0.15
N ALA A 44 -7.64 -2.22 1.13
CA ALA A 44 -6.67 -1.14 1.24
C ALA A 44 -5.70 -1.15 0.06
N PHE A 45 -5.27 -2.32 -0.37
CA PHE A 45 -4.38 -2.47 -1.52
C PHE A 45 -5.06 -1.97 -2.80
N GLU A 46 -6.30 -2.37 -3.03
CA GLU A 46 -7.05 -1.96 -4.22
C GLU A 46 -7.30 -0.44 -4.24
N GLU A 47 -7.63 0.15 -3.10
CA GLU A 47 -7.78 1.60 -2.99
C GLU A 47 -6.48 2.32 -3.34
N ARG A 48 -5.35 1.82 -2.84
CA ARG A 48 -4.03 2.37 -3.15
C ARG A 48 -3.71 2.28 -4.63
N GLU A 49 -3.98 1.14 -5.27
CA GLU A 49 -3.76 0.94 -6.69
C GLU A 49 -4.61 1.90 -7.53
N GLN A 50 -5.88 2.05 -7.19
CA GLN A 50 -6.77 2.98 -7.87
C GLN A 50 -6.28 4.43 -7.74
N MET A 51 -5.84 4.81 -6.56
CA MET A 51 -5.33 6.17 -6.33
C MET A 51 -4.06 6.45 -7.13
N LEU A 52 -3.13 5.49 -7.17
CA LEU A 52 -1.90 5.62 -7.97
C LEU A 52 -2.21 5.68 -9.46
N GLU A 53 -3.13 4.88 -9.93
CA GLU A 53 -3.57 4.88 -11.32
C GLU A 53 -4.23 6.21 -11.70
N LEU A 54 -5.07 6.76 -10.84
CA LEU A 54 -5.71 8.05 -11.05
C LEU A 54 -4.68 9.17 -11.13
N ARG A 55 -3.69 9.17 -10.23
CA ARG A 55 -2.61 10.16 -10.25
C ARG A 55 -1.82 10.10 -11.55
N ALA A 56 -1.49 8.90 -12.01
CA ALA A 56 -0.76 8.71 -13.26
C ALA A 56 -1.55 9.27 -14.46
N LYS A 57 -2.85 9.02 -14.50
CA LYS A 57 -3.72 9.54 -15.56
C LYS A 57 -3.81 11.06 -15.54
N VAL A 58 -3.93 11.66 -14.36
CA VAL A 58 -3.99 13.12 -14.22
C VAL A 58 -2.67 13.75 -14.68
N MET A 59 -1.54 13.20 -14.25
CA MET A 59 -0.22 13.71 -14.66
C MET A 59 -0.01 13.59 -16.17
N GLN A 60 -0.43 12.48 -16.76
CA GLN A 60 -0.34 12.29 -18.21
C GLN A 60 -1.18 13.31 -18.96
N ALA A 61 -2.40 13.57 -18.51
CA ALA A 61 -3.27 14.57 -19.14
C ALA A 61 -2.67 15.97 -19.07
N GLU A 62 -2.04 16.35 -17.97
CA GLU A 62 -1.37 17.63 -17.82
C GLU A 62 -0.19 17.77 -18.78
N GLU A 63 0.62 16.72 -18.93
CA GLU A 63 1.73 16.70 -19.86
C GLU A 63 1.26 16.87 -21.30
N GLU A 64 0.21 16.16 -21.69
CA GLU A 64 -0.37 16.26 -23.03
C GLU A 64 -0.89 17.67 -23.32
N ARG A 65 -1.56 18.27 -22.34
CA ARG A 65 -2.05 19.63 -22.47
C ARG A 65 -0.92 20.65 -22.65
N LEU A 66 0.15 20.51 -21.87
CA LEU A 66 1.31 21.39 -21.98
C LEU A 66 1.99 21.25 -23.34
N LYS A 67 2.15 20.02 -23.84
CA LYS A 67 2.71 19.77 -25.15
C LYS A 67 1.85 20.38 -26.27
N GLY A 68 0.53 20.25 -26.15
CA GLY A 68 -0.40 20.87 -27.09
C GLY A 68 -0.33 22.39 -27.09
N ALA A 69 -0.11 23.00 -25.91
CA ALA A 69 0.02 24.44 -25.77
C ALA A 69 1.32 24.99 -26.39
N LEU A 70 2.36 24.16 -26.45
CA LEU A 70 3.67 24.56 -27.01
C LEU A 70 3.80 24.33 -28.49
N SER A 71 2.90 23.58 -29.08
CA SER A 71 2.87 23.30 -30.47
C SER A 71 1.88 24.23 -31.21
#